data_8678ba45599ff03e24cc18e645540ce1
#
_entry.id   8678ba45599ff03e24cc18e645540ce1
#
_cell.length_a   1.000
_cell.length_b   1.000
_cell.length_c   1.000
_cell.angle_alpha   90.00
_cell.angle_beta   90.00
_cell.angle_gamma   90.00
#
_symmetry.space_group_name_H-M   'P 1'
#
loop_
_entity.id
_entity.type
_entity.pdbx_description
1 polymer ?
#
loop_
_entity_poly.entity_id
_entity_poly.type
_entity_poly.pdbx_seq_one_letter_code
_entity_poly.pdbx_strand_id
1 'polypeptide(L)'
;MPVDSGTHEPDGDPSGGIRGYRVHRLRDVLLQLSGAVCDQGGEAMTKFVKSNEAVVMGALYAGCDLYFGYPITPASEIAHGAAKWFPMLGRTFVQAECETASVNMMFGAAGAGKLCMTATSGPGFSLMQEGISYLAGAELPAVIVDVNRAGPGLGNVYPEQSDYTPAVKGGGHGNYQTFTLAPASAQEMCDFTIKAFQMATKWRTPAIVFADGLQGQMMEAVELPDAELPRPDFSEWAAQGEPATRRNLVKSIFLDAAAQEVFNEHLQRKYEDMAADAMAETYLAADAELIIVAFGIASRVARTTAETLRRKGLKVGVFRPITLNPFPRERLAAAAKGRKIMTIELDAGQFADDVRLNLAKAGLGAESANVMMIHRMGGQVVTVDDAVKAGKMILGK
;
A
#
# COMPACT_ATOMS: atom_id res chain seq x y z
N MET A 1 -48.59 16.03 -51.22
CA MET A 1 -48.31 16.81 -50.00
C MET A 1 -47.01 16.33 -49.42
N PRO A 2 -45.91 17.12 -49.44
CA PRO A 2 -44.60 16.68 -48.92
C PRO A 2 -44.55 16.90 -47.40
N VAL A 3 -43.92 15.93 -46.70
CA VAL A 3 -43.65 15.97 -45.29
C VAL A 3 -42.28 16.60 -45.07
N ASP A 4 -42.27 17.64 -44.28
CA ASP A 4 -41.13 18.48 -43.90
C ASP A 4 -40.16 17.69 -42.99
N SER A 5 -38.92 17.57 -43.39
CA SER A 5 -37.84 16.96 -42.64
C SER A 5 -37.03 18.05 -41.92
N GLY A 6 -37.43 18.39 -40.71
CA GLY A 6 -36.66 19.28 -39.87
C GLY A 6 -35.47 18.56 -39.23
N THR A 7 -34.28 18.87 -39.75
CA THR A 7 -32.98 18.48 -39.13
C THR A 7 -32.72 19.39 -37.91
N HIS A 8 -32.80 18.85 -36.73
CA HIS A 8 -32.21 19.45 -35.52
C HIS A 8 -30.84 18.81 -35.31
N GLU A 9 -29.77 19.51 -35.56
CA GLU A 9 -28.45 19.25 -34.99
C GLU A 9 -28.44 19.69 -33.51
N PRO A 10 -27.94 18.89 -32.61
CA PRO A 10 -27.57 19.37 -31.28
C PRO A 10 -26.08 19.66 -31.26
N ASP A 11 -25.72 20.93 -31.36
CA ASP A 11 -24.41 21.43 -30.89
C ASP A 11 -24.33 21.24 -29.35
N GLY A 12 -23.42 20.43 -28.90
CA GLY A 12 -23.09 20.22 -27.50
C GLY A 12 -21.84 19.37 -27.32
N ASP A 13 -20.75 20.00 -26.91
CA ASP A 13 -19.47 19.33 -26.56
C ASP A 13 -19.70 18.17 -25.57
N PRO A 14 -19.40 16.91 -25.95
CA PRO A 14 -19.66 15.76 -25.10
C PRO A 14 -18.63 15.57 -23.96
N SER A 15 -17.57 16.39 -23.87
CA SER A 15 -16.48 16.17 -22.91
C SER A 15 -16.66 16.86 -21.55
N GLY A 16 -17.45 17.94 -21.47
CA GLY A 16 -17.64 18.71 -20.22
C GLY A 16 -18.65 18.12 -19.23
N GLY A 17 -19.70 17.44 -19.73
CA GLY A 17 -20.79 16.94 -18.89
C GLY A 17 -20.49 15.65 -18.10
N ILE A 18 -19.59 14.81 -18.58
CA ILE A 18 -19.35 13.48 -18.03
C ILE A 18 -18.45 13.52 -16.77
N ARG A 19 -17.51 14.45 -16.69
CA ARG A 19 -16.59 14.57 -15.53
C ARG A 19 -17.31 15.08 -14.28
N GLY A 20 -18.09 16.13 -14.37
CA GLY A 20 -18.84 16.68 -13.24
C GLY A 20 -19.91 15.71 -12.71
N TYR A 21 -20.56 14.96 -13.59
CA TYR A 21 -21.59 13.98 -13.22
C TYR A 21 -21.02 12.75 -12.47
N ARG A 22 -19.78 12.32 -12.77
CA ARG A 22 -19.11 11.21 -12.06
C ARG A 22 -18.67 11.58 -10.65
N VAL A 23 -18.15 12.78 -10.43
CA VAL A 23 -17.66 13.22 -9.10
C VAL A 23 -18.83 13.34 -8.11
N HIS A 24 -19.94 13.95 -8.53
CA HIS A 24 -21.16 14.01 -7.71
C HIS A 24 -21.69 12.60 -7.40
N ARG A 25 -21.64 11.67 -8.36
CA ARG A 25 -22.14 10.31 -8.18
C ARG A 25 -21.32 9.52 -7.14
N LEU A 26 -19.98 9.63 -7.12
CA LEU A 26 -19.15 8.97 -6.12
C LEU A 26 -19.46 9.50 -4.72
N ARG A 27 -19.44 10.82 -4.56
CA ARG A 27 -19.78 11.49 -3.29
C ARG A 27 -21.19 11.12 -2.82
N ASP A 28 -22.18 11.18 -3.70
CA ASP A 28 -23.57 10.88 -3.41
C ASP A 28 -23.77 9.41 -3.01
N VAL A 29 -23.16 8.49 -3.74
CA VAL A 29 -23.20 7.05 -3.42
C VAL A 29 -22.55 6.78 -2.06
N LEU A 30 -21.40 7.37 -1.78
CA LEU A 30 -20.73 7.22 -0.50
C LEU A 30 -21.50 7.88 0.66
N LEU A 31 -22.21 8.98 0.42
CA LEU A 31 -23.11 9.62 1.39
C LEU A 31 -24.33 8.75 1.71
N GLN A 32 -25.00 8.21 0.70
CA GLN A 32 -26.19 7.37 0.88
C GLN A 32 -25.89 6.06 1.62
N LEU A 33 -24.69 5.50 1.41
CA LEU A 33 -24.30 4.20 1.95
C LEU A 33 -23.83 4.22 3.41
N SER A 34 -23.51 5.40 3.94
CA SER A 34 -22.83 5.50 5.24
C SER A 34 -23.66 6.04 6.38
N GLY A 35 -24.92 6.44 6.14
CA GLY A 35 -25.73 7.12 7.17
C GLY A 35 -25.10 8.42 7.70
N ALA A 36 -24.09 8.96 7.01
CA ALA A 36 -23.41 10.18 7.42
C ALA A 36 -24.34 11.39 7.23
N VAL A 37 -24.49 12.19 8.26
CA VAL A 37 -25.16 13.48 8.21
C VAL A 37 -24.28 14.44 7.40
N CYS A 38 -24.79 14.92 6.28
CA CYS A 38 -24.13 15.95 5.49
C CYS A 38 -24.24 17.27 6.24
N ASP A 39 -23.12 17.86 6.65
CA ASP A 39 -23.13 19.25 7.04
C ASP A 39 -23.17 20.11 5.76
N GLN A 40 -24.15 21.02 5.68
CA GLN A 40 -24.42 21.83 4.48
C GLN A 40 -23.37 22.95 4.25
N GLY A 41 -22.22 22.90 4.96
CA GLY A 41 -21.25 23.99 5.01
C GLY A 41 -20.00 23.85 4.12
N GLY A 42 -19.85 22.81 3.30
CA GLY A 42 -18.68 22.65 2.43
C GLY A 42 -17.41 22.14 3.16
N GLU A 43 -17.53 21.60 4.36
CA GLU A 43 -16.45 20.94 5.08
C GLU A 43 -16.12 19.56 4.50
N ALA A 44 -14.87 19.12 4.67
CA ALA A 44 -14.40 17.80 4.24
C ALA A 44 -15.29 16.69 4.81
N MET A 45 -15.65 15.71 3.96
CA MET A 45 -16.54 14.63 4.36
C MET A 45 -15.80 13.64 5.25
N THR A 46 -16.09 13.64 6.54
CA THR A 46 -15.54 12.72 7.53
C THR A 46 -16.46 11.52 7.75
N LYS A 47 -15.90 10.31 7.73
CA LYS A 47 -16.62 9.06 8.00
C LYS A 47 -15.94 8.24 9.08
N PHE A 48 -16.71 7.66 9.99
CA PHE A 48 -16.22 6.68 10.95
C PHE A 48 -16.38 5.28 10.37
N VAL A 49 -15.26 4.67 9.95
CA VAL A 49 -15.27 3.42 9.19
C VAL A 49 -14.17 2.46 9.65
N LYS A 50 -14.30 1.18 9.31
CA LYS A 50 -13.19 0.23 9.44
C LYS A 50 -12.06 0.60 8.47
N SER A 51 -10.82 0.36 8.89
CA SER A 51 -9.64 0.60 8.05
C SER A 51 -9.69 -0.19 6.74
N ASN A 52 -10.21 -1.42 6.75
CA ASN A 52 -10.43 -2.20 5.52
C ASN A 52 -11.41 -1.52 4.56
N GLU A 53 -12.47 -0.88 5.07
CA GLU A 53 -13.40 -0.13 4.23
C GLU A 53 -12.77 1.15 3.66
N ALA A 54 -11.89 1.80 4.44
CA ALA A 54 -11.14 2.97 4.00
C ALA A 54 -10.24 2.68 2.78
N VAL A 55 -9.70 1.46 2.66
CA VAL A 55 -8.99 1.00 1.45
C VAL A 55 -9.86 1.11 0.20
N VAL A 56 -11.10 0.61 0.28
CA VAL A 56 -12.02 0.64 -0.87
C VAL A 56 -12.37 2.08 -1.25
N MET A 57 -12.55 2.95 -0.26
CA MET A 57 -12.76 4.38 -0.50
C MET A 57 -11.56 5.00 -1.22
N GLY A 58 -10.34 4.76 -0.73
CA GLY A 58 -9.12 5.21 -1.37
C GLY A 58 -8.99 4.71 -2.83
N ALA A 59 -9.30 3.45 -3.08
CA ALA A 59 -9.30 2.88 -4.43
C ALA A 59 -10.30 3.57 -5.37
N LEU A 60 -11.49 3.88 -4.87
CA LEU A 60 -12.51 4.60 -5.64
C LEU A 60 -12.04 6.00 -6.00
N TYR A 61 -11.45 6.74 -5.06
CA TYR A 61 -10.89 8.08 -5.31
C TYR A 61 -9.63 8.05 -6.18
N ALA A 62 -8.86 6.97 -6.15
CA ALA A 62 -7.74 6.75 -7.07
C ALA A 62 -8.18 6.47 -8.53
N GLY A 63 -9.48 6.28 -8.78
CA GLY A 63 -9.99 5.96 -10.10
C GLY A 63 -9.85 4.48 -10.48
N CYS A 64 -9.73 3.57 -9.51
CA CYS A 64 -9.63 2.13 -9.75
C CYS A 64 -10.82 1.61 -10.56
N ASP A 65 -10.56 0.92 -11.68
CA ASP A 65 -11.58 0.40 -12.59
C ASP A 65 -12.10 -0.97 -12.18
N LEU A 66 -11.19 -1.84 -11.71
CA LEU A 66 -11.48 -3.26 -11.48
C LEU A 66 -10.90 -3.74 -10.15
N TYR A 67 -11.71 -4.52 -9.46
CA TYR A 67 -11.27 -5.32 -8.32
C TYR A 67 -11.38 -6.80 -8.69
N PHE A 68 -10.29 -7.53 -8.50
CA PHE A 68 -10.25 -8.98 -8.60
C PHE A 68 -9.87 -9.56 -7.25
N GLY A 69 -10.62 -10.52 -6.72
CA GLY A 69 -10.25 -11.04 -5.42
C GLY A 69 -10.88 -12.38 -5.08
N TYR A 70 -10.23 -13.04 -4.15
CA TYR A 70 -10.74 -14.23 -3.47
C TYR A 70 -10.91 -13.89 -1.98
N PRO A 71 -12.06 -14.25 -1.35
CA PRO A 71 -12.32 -13.89 0.03
C PRO A 71 -11.34 -14.56 0.98
N ILE A 72 -10.62 -13.75 1.77
CA ILE A 72 -9.68 -14.24 2.79
C ILE A 72 -9.70 -13.32 4.01
N THR A 73 -9.81 -13.92 5.22
CA THR A 73 -9.71 -13.18 6.49
C THR A 73 -8.23 -12.90 6.83
N PRO A 74 -7.87 -11.66 7.28
CA PRO A 74 -8.73 -10.55 7.71
C PRO A 74 -8.98 -9.46 6.66
N ALA A 75 -8.78 -9.71 5.37
CA ALA A 75 -9.00 -8.75 4.27
C ALA A 75 -10.44 -8.76 3.71
N SER A 76 -11.35 -9.57 4.26
CA SER A 76 -12.68 -9.84 3.68
C SER A 76 -13.54 -8.59 3.49
N GLU A 77 -13.46 -7.60 4.39
CA GLU A 77 -14.27 -6.38 4.27
C GLU A 77 -13.88 -5.54 3.06
N ILE A 78 -12.62 -5.64 2.59
CA ILE A 78 -12.17 -4.97 1.35
C ILE A 78 -12.93 -5.58 0.16
N ALA A 79 -12.96 -6.91 0.05
CA ALA A 79 -13.70 -7.60 -1.01
C ALA A 79 -15.21 -7.31 -0.92
N HIS A 80 -15.80 -7.33 0.27
CA HIS A 80 -17.22 -7.01 0.48
C HIS A 80 -17.56 -5.56 0.08
N GLY A 81 -16.72 -4.60 0.47
CA GLY A 81 -16.87 -3.20 0.10
C GLY A 81 -16.75 -3.01 -1.42
N ALA A 82 -15.76 -3.65 -2.05
CA ALA A 82 -15.58 -3.61 -3.49
C ALA A 82 -16.78 -4.23 -4.23
N ALA A 83 -17.27 -5.41 -3.80
CA ALA A 83 -18.44 -6.05 -4.36
C ALA A 83 -19.70 -5.17 -4.31
N LYS A 84 -19.83 -4.37 -3.26
CA LYS A 84 -20.95 -3.45 -3.07
C LYS A 84 -20.81 -2.18 -3.91
N TRP A 85 -19.68 -1.51 -3.86
CA TRP A 85 -19.55 -0.14 -4.37
C TRP A 85 -19.09 -0.06 -5.82
N PHE A 86 -18.26 -0.99 -6.30
CA PHE A 86 -17.78 -0.96 -7.67
C PHE A 86 -18.91 -1.03 -8.69
N PRO A 87 -19.85 -2.02 -8.63
CA PRO A 87 -20.96 -2.08 -9.58
C PRO A 87 -21.88 -0.86 -9.53
N MET A 88 -22.12 -0.29 -8.34
CA MET A 88 -22.96 0.89 -8.17
C MET A 88 -22.37 2.13 -8.89
N LEU A 89 -21.07 2.17 -9.06
CA LEU A 89 -20.33 3.24 -9.74
C LEU A 89 -19.98 2.89 -11.19
N GLY A 90 -20.51 1.78 -11.73
CA GLY A 90 -20.22 1.30 -13.08
C GLY A 90 -18.79 0.78 -13.25
N ARG A 91 -18.15 0.36 -12.15
CA ARG A 91 -16.84 -0.31 -12.13
C ARG A 91 -17.01 -1.81 -12.02
N THR A 92 -15.96 -2.56 -12.23
CA THR A 92 -16.04 -4.03 -12.27
C THR A 92 -15.54 -4.65 -10.97
N PHE A 93 -16.30 -5.56 -10.42
CA PHE A 93 -15.90 -6.50 -9.37
C PHE A 93 -15.96 -7.91 -9.91
N VAL A 94 -14.91 -8.70 -9.71
CA VAL A 94 -14.87 -10.13 -10.05
C VAL A 94 -14.37 -10.92 -8.85
N GLN A 95 -15.15 -11.86 -8.39
CA GLN A 95 -14.67 -12.88 -7.45
C GLN A 95 -14.01 -14.00 -8.25
N ALA A 96 -12.71 -14.16 -8.08
CA ALA A 96 -11.94 -15.22 -8.68
C ALA A 96 -12.06 -16.53 -7.88
N GLU A 97 -11.70 -17.64 -8.49
CA GLU A 97 -11.69 -18.95 -7.83
C GLU A 97 -10.50 -19.17 -6.89
N CYS A 98 -9.43 -18.35 -7.03
CA CYS A 98 -8.26 -18.33 -6.14
C CYS A 98 -7.44 -17.06 -6.36
N GLU A 99 -6.45 -16.82 -5.50
CA GLU A 99 -5.57 -15.64 -5.57
C GLU A 99 -4.67 -15.66 -6.81
N THR A 100 -4.24 -16.85 -7.27
CA THR A 100 -3.48 -17.00 -8.51
C THR A 100 -4.28 -16.50 -9.72
N ALA A 101 -5.59 -16.83 -9.79
CA ALA A 101 -6.46 -16.31 -10.83
C ALA A 101 -6.64 -14.80 -10.71
N SER A 102 -6.80 -14.26 -9.50
CA SER A 102 -6.93 -12.82 -9.24
C SER A 102 -5.74 -12.03 -9.81
N VAL A 103 -4.51 -12.42 -9.51
CA VAL A 103 -3.31 -11.71 -9.97
C VAL A 103 -3.12 -11.82 -11.48
N ASN A 104 -3.50 -12.95 -12.10
CA ASN A 104 -3.45 -13.10 -13.56
C ASN A 104 -4.53 -12.27 -14.28
N MET A 105 -5.73 -12.12 -13.69
CA MET A 105 -6.74 -11.18 -14.18
C MET A 105 -6.24 -9.74 -14.07
N MET A 106 -5.54 -9.38 -12.99
CA MET A 106 -4.89 -8.07 -12.85
C MET A 106 -3.84 -7.83 -13.94
N PHE A 107 -3.04 -8.84 -14.30
CA PHE A 107 -2.07 -8.75 -15.39
C PHE A 107 -2.75 -8.36 -16.71
N GLY A 108 -3.84 -9.05 -17.07
CA GLY A 108 -4.60 -8.75 -18.28
C GLY A 108 -5.24 -7.36 -18.24
N ALA A 109 -5.84 -6.97 -17.12
CA ALA A 109 -6.48 -5.67 -16.96
C ALA A 109 -5.46 -4.52 -17.00
N ALA A 110 -4.35 -4.64 -16.27
CA ALA A 110 -3.28 -3.64 -16.29
C ALA A 110 -2.64 -3.53 -17.68
N GLY A 111 -2.40 -4.67 -18.35
CA GLY A 111 -1.92 -4.71 -19.73
C GLY A 111 -2.83 -4.01 -20.73
N ALA A 112 -4.14 -3.99 -20.47
CA ALA A 112 -5.14 -3.23 -21.24
C ALA A 112 -5.28 -1.76 -20.79
N GLY A 113 -4.42 -1.26 -19.91
CA GLY A 113 -4.44 0.13 -19.43
C GLY A 113 -5.58 0.42 -18.46
N LYS A 114 -5.93 -0.54 -17.62
CA LYS A 114 -6.93 -0.37 -16.56
C LYS A 114 -6.26 -0.31 -15.20
N LEU A 115 -6.74 0.58 -14.34
CA LEU A 115 -6.35 0.61 -12.93
C LEU A 115 -7.07 -0.53 -12.20
N CYS A 116 -6.31 -1.44 -11.62
CA CYS A 116 -6.86 -2.61 -10.94
C CYS A 116 -6.19 -2.88 -9.60
N MET A 117 -6.94 -3.54 -8.72
CA MET A 117 -6.45 -3.95 -7.41
C MET A 117 -6.98 -5.31 -6.97
N THR A 118 -6.32 -5.84 -5.96
CA THR A 118 -6.79 -6.96 -5.14
C THR A 118 -6.50 -6.70 -3.67
N ALA A 119 -7.12 -7.48 -2.79
CA ALA A 119 -6.75 -7.57 -1.38
C ALA A 119 -6.65 -9.04 -0.97
N THR A 120 -5.65 -9.34 -0.14
CA THR A 120 -5.33 -10.70 0.29
C THR A 120 -4.72 -10.72 1.68
N SER A 121 -4.25 -11.87 2.13
CA SER A 121 -3.58 -12.12 3.40
C SER A 121 -2.69 -13.34 3.30
N GLY A 122 -1.55 -13.38 3.95
CA GLY A 122 -0.68 -14.52 4.18
C GLY A 122 -0.65 -15.59 3.08
N PRO A 123 -1.45 -16.68 3.23
CA PRO A 123 -1.45 -17.75 2.23
C PRO A 123 -1.82 -17.30 0.82
N GLY A 124 -2.78 -16.37 0.69
CA GLY A 124 -3.16 -15.82 -0.62
C GLY A 124 -2.07 -14.91 -1.19
N PHE A 125 -1.38 -14.14 -0.35
CA PHE A 125 -0.22 -13.36 -0.78
C PHE A 125 0.91 -14.26 -1.31
N SER A 126 1.13 -15.41 -0.66
CA SER A 126 2.07 -16.43 -1.14
C SER A 126 1.70 -16.94 -2.54
N LEU A 127 0.43 -17.23 -2.81
CA LEU A 127 -0.05 -17.69 -4.12
C LEU A 127 0.09 -16.64 -5.23
N MET A 128 0.13 -15.36 -4.89
CA MET A 128 0.27 -14.26 -5.86
C MET A 128 1.70 -13.98 -6.29
N GLN A 129 2.72 -14.51 -5.63
CA GLN A 129 4.11 -14.07 -5.81
C GLN A 129 4.63 -14.24 -7.25
N GLU A 130 4.27 -15.31 -7.94
CA GLU A 130 4.61 -15.49 -9.36
C GLU A 130 3.97 -14.40 -10.23
N GLY A 131 2.67 -14.14 -10.05
CA GLY A 131 1.96 -13.10 -10.81
C GLY A 131 2.48 -11.69 -10.53
N ILE A 132 2.91 -11.39 -9.30
CA ILE A 132 3.57 -10.14 -8.93
C ILE A 132 4.90 -9.99 -9.69
N SER A 133 5.69 -11.06 -9.81
CA SER A 133 6.89 -11.08 -10.63
C SER A 133 6.57 -10.78 -12.10
N TYR A 134 5.50 -11.35 -12.65
CA TYR A 134 5.07 -11.10 -14.04
C TYR A 134 4.61 -9.64 -14.24
N LEU A 135 3.82 -9.09 -13.33
CA LEU A 135 3.42 -7.68 -13.35
C LEU A 135 4.64 -6.74 -13.37
N ALA A 136 5.61 -6.99 -12.48
CA ALA A 136 6.83 -6.21 -12.40
C ALA A 136 7.70 -6.36 -13.67
N GLY A 137 7.85 -7.59 -14.18
CA GLY A 137 8.61 -7.91 -15.40
C GLY A 137 7.98 -7.37 -16.69
N ALA A 138 6.67 -7.12 -16.69
CA ALA A 138 5.96 -6.47 -17.80
C ALA A 138 5.76 -4.96 -17.57
N GLU A 139 6.29 -4.41 -16.49
CA GLU A 139 6.12 -3.01 -16.07
C GLU A 139 4.65 -2.56 -16.00
N LEU A 140 3.81 -3.38 -15.36
CA LEU A 140 2.38 -3.15 -15.23
C LEU A 140 2.02 -2.58 -13.86
N PRO A 141 1.32 -1.42 -13.81
CA PRO A 141 0.83 -0.85 -12.57
C PRO A 141 -0.34 -1.67 -12.03
N ALA A 142 -0.25 -2.08 -10.77
CA ALA A 142 -1.31 -2.78 -10.05
C ALA A 142 -1.18 -2.53 -8.55
N VAL A 143 -2.28 -2.57 -7.80
CA VAL A 143 -2.26 -2.38 -6.34
C VAL A 143 -2.69 -3.68 -5.65
N ILE A 144 -1.87 -4.14 -4.72
CA ILE A 144 -2.14 -5.30 -3.88
C ILE A 144 -2.21 -4.80 -2.43
N VAL A 145 -3.29 -5.13 -1.74
CA VAL A 145 -3.41 -4.87 -0.30
C VAL A 145 -3.20 -6.18 0.43
N ASP A 146 -2.14 -6.26 1.22
CA ASP A 146 -1.90 -7.39 2.11
C ASP A 146 -2.28 -7.01 3.54
N VAL A 147 -3.35 -7.64 4.06
CA VAL A 147 -3.75 -7.52 5.46
C VAL A 147 -3.19 -8.74 6.18
N ASN A 148 -1.97 -8.60 6.66
CA ASN A 148 -1.15 -9.68 7.17
C ASN A 148 -1.76 -10.39 8.38
N ARG A 149 -1.66 -11.72 8.39
CA ARG A 149 -2.09 -12.57 9.49
C ARG A 149 -1.01 -13.57 9.88
N ALA A 150 -1.14 -14.10 11.10
CA ALA A 150 -0.14 -15.00 11.66
C ALA A 150 -0.06 -16.34 10.91
N GLY A 151 1.18 -16.73 10.61
CA GLY A 151 1.60 -18.02 10.01
C GLY A 151 2.51 -18.81 10.94
N PRO A 152 3.25 -19.80 10.42
CA PRO A 152 3.23 -20.32 9.06
C PRO A 152 2.03 -21.24 8.76
N GLY A 153 1.90 -21.62 7.50
CA GLY A 153 0.80 -22.44 6.99
C GLY A 153 -0.51 -21.67 6.97
N LEU A 154 -1.64 -22.28 7.32
CA LEU A 154 -2.90 -21.56 7.47
C LEU A 154 -2.86 -20.59 8.64
N GLY A 155 -2.05 -20.88 9.66
CA GLY A 155 -1.88 -20.04 10.83
C GLY A 155 -3.19 -19.76 11.57
N ASN A 156 -3.41 -18.49 11.86
CA ASN A 156 -4.67 -17.99 12.41
C ASN A 156 -5.04 -16.65 11.74
N VAL A 157 -6.09 -15.98 12.22
CA VAL A 157 -6.60 -14.73 11.64
C VAL A 157 -6.15 -13.47 12.39
N TYR A 158 -5.29 -13.63 13.38
CA TYR A 158 -4.80 -12.54 14.21
C TYR A 158 -3.63 -11.80 13.55
N PRO A 159 -3.32 -10.56 14.01
CA PRO A 159 -2.33 -9.69 13.36
C PRO A 159 -0.91 -10.25 13.42
N GLU A 160 -0.17 -10.08 12.35
CA GLU A 160 1.26 -10.32 12.25
C GLU A 160 1.88 -9.39 11.19
N GLN A 161 3.21 -9.37 11.07
CA GLN A 161 3.95 -8.64 10.05
C GLN A 161 4.93 -9.55 9.29
N SER A 162 4.70 -10.87 9.33
CA SER A 162 5.64 -11.88 8.83
C SER A 162 5.67 -12.03 7.30
N ASP A 163 4.73 -11.43 6.56
CA ASP A 163 4.80 -11.31 5.11
C ASP A 163 5.74 -10.18 4.65
N TYR A 164 6.53 -9.61 5.59
CA TYR A 164 7.47 -8.51 5.31
C TYR A 164 8.43 -8.86 4.17
N THR A 165 9.12 -9.99 4.26
CA THR A 165 10.12 -10.38 3.26
C THR A 165 9.54 -10.50 1.85
N PRO A 166 8.45 -11.25 1.60
CA PRO A 166 7.86 -11.30 0.26
C PRO A 166 7.28 -9.97 -0.21
N ALA A 167 6.81 -9.10 0.69
CA ALA A 167 6.31 -7.77 0.33
C ALA A 167 7.43 -6.79 -0.04
N VAL A 168 8.58 -6.85 0.65
CA VAL A 168 9.66 -5.86 0.57
C VAL A 168 10.83 -6.32 -0.31
N LYS A 169 11.13 -7.62 -0.27
CA LYS A 169 12.26 -8.22 -1.02
C LYS A 169 11.82 -9.02 -2.24
N GLY A 170 10.50 -9.26 -2.37
CA GLY A 170 9.93 -10.13 -3.37
C GLY A 170 9.92 -11.60 -2.96
N GLY A 171 8.81 -12.28 -3.20
CA GLY A 171 8.65 -13.72 -2.98
C GLY A 171 8.57 -14.52 -4.28
N GLY A 172 8.45 -13.84 -5.44
CA GLY A 172 8.54 -14.44 -6.76
C GLY A 172 9.99 -14.55 -7.26
N HIS A 173 10.15 -15.01 -8.49
CA HIS A 173 11.45 -15.13 -9.12
C HIS A 173 11.87 -13.83 -9.84
N GLY A 174 13.18 -13.69 -10.07
CA GLY A 174 13.80 -12.57 -10.77
C GLY A 174 14.17 -11.39 -9.87
N ASN A 175 14.75 -10.36 -10.50
CA ASN A 175 15.34 -9.21 -9.80
C ASN A 175 14.35 -8.02 -9.81
N TYR A 176 13.12 -8.23 -9.37
CA TYR A 176 12.10 -7.18 -9.33
C TYR A 176 11.96 -6.55 -7.94
N GLN A 177 11.38 -5.37 -7.91
CA GLN A 177 10.96 -4.69 -6.69
C GLN A 177 9.53 -4.15 -6.84
N THR A 178 8.84 -4.04 -5.71
CA THR A 178 7.52 -3.42 -5.57
C THR A 178 7.63 -2.10 -4.83
N PHE A 179 6.62 -1.24 -4.91
CA PHE A 179 6.52 -0.06 -4.06
C PHE A 179 5.65 -0.40 -2.85
N THR A 180 6.21 -0.46 -1.65
CA THR A 180 5.50 -0.97 -0.45
C THR A 180 5.28 0.12 0.59
N LEU A 181 4.02 0.35 0.96
CA LEU A 181 3.55 1.35 1.93
C LEU A 181 2.98 0.67 3.18
N ALA A 182 3.29 1.20 4.36
CA ALA A 182 2.84 0.67 5.64
C ALA A 182 1.96 1.68 6.41
N PRO A 183 0.63 1.62 6.26
CA PRO A 183 -0.30 2.48 7.00
C PRO A 183 -0.34 2.12 8.50
N ALA A 184 -0.66 3.10 9.34
CA ALA A 184 -0.83 2.94 10.79
C ALA A 184 -2.17 3.51 11.32
N SER A 185 -3.07 3.96 10.43
CA SER A 185 -4.39 4.47 10.77
C SER A 185 -5.39 4.19 9.65
N ALA A 186 -6.70 4.33 9.92
CA ALA A 186 -7.72 4.21 8.87
C ALA A 186 -7.58 5.32 7.81
N GLN A 187 -7.18 6.53 8.22
CA GLN A 187 -6.88 7.61 7.27
C GLN A 187 -5.77 7.19 6.31
N GLU A 188 -4.66 6.66 6.85
CA GLU A 188 -3.55 6.22 6.01
C GLU A 188 -3.89 4.99 5.15
N MET A 189 -4.81 4.12 5.58
CA MET A 189 -5.31 3.04 4.72
C MET A 189 -6.01 3.60 3.47
N CYS A 190 -6.75 4.70 3.60
CA CYS A 190 -7.33 5.43 2.47
C CYS A 190 -6.24 6.11 1.63
N ASP A 191 -5.45 6.98 2.26
CA ASP A 191 -4.48 7.84 1.59
C ASP A 191 -3.37 7.05 0.90
N PHE A 192 -2.90 5.98 1.56
CA PHE A 192 -1.83 5.14 1.00
C PHE A 192 -2.35 4.18 -0.07
N THR A 193 -3.64 3.85 -0.08
CA THR A 193 -4.24 3.19 -1.24
C THR A 193 -4.24 4.12 -2.46
N ILE A 194 -4.63 5.39 -2.28
CA ILE A 194 -4.53 6.41 -3.34
C ILE A 194 -3.07 6.56 -3.79
N LYS A 195 -2.15 6.70 -2.83
CA LYS A 195 -0.71 6.83 -3.09
C LYS A 195 -0.13 5.60 -3.80
N ALA A 196 -0.58 4.39 -3.46
CA ALA A 196 -0.17 3.16 -4.12
C ALA A 196 -0.51 3.18 -5.62
N PHE A 197 -1.72 3.61 -5.99
CA PHE A 197 -2.08 3.79 -7.40
C PHE A 197 -1.22 4.84 -8.12
N GLN A 198 -0.93 5.96 -7.46
CA GLN A 198 -0.04 6.99 -8.01
C GLN A 198 1.37 6.44 -8.25
N MET A 199 1.93 5.72 -7.27
CA MET A 199 3.28 5.18 -7.34
C MET A 199 3.38 4.00 -8.31
N ALA A 200 2.38 3.10 -8.32
CA ALA A 200 2.31 2.03 -9.30
C ALA A 200 2.30 2.57 -10.73
N THR A 201 1.51 3.62 -10.99
CA THR A 201 1.44 4.30 -12.29
C THR A 201 2.74 5.00 -12.64
N LYS A 202 3.30 5.79 -11.71
CA LYS A 202 4.55 6.55 -11.91
C LYS A 202 5.71 5.64 -12.26
N TRP A 203 5.86 4.55 -11.51
CA TRP A 203 7.01 3.65 -11.61
C TRP A 203 6.75 2.43 -12.48
N ARG A 204 5.51 2.26 -12.99
CA ARG A 204 5.12 1.08 -13.76
C ARG A 204 5.61 -0.21 -13.09
N THR A 205 5.20 -0.39 -11.84
CA THR A 205 5.52 -1.54 -10.98
C THR A 205 4.38 -1.82 -10.04
N PRO A 206 4.17 -3.06 -9.56
CA PRO A 206 3.18 -3.31 -8.52
C PRO A 206 3.45 -2.50 -7.26
N ALA A 207 2.39 -1.95 -6.65
CA ALA A 207 2.46 -1.32 -5.35
C ALA A 207 1.70 -2.15 -4.31
N ILE A 208 2.25 -2.24 -3.11
CA ILE A 208 1.69 -3.00 -1.99
C ILE A 208 1.31 -2.04 -0.87
N VAL A 209 0.08 -2.15 -0.37
CA VAL A 209 -0.35 -1.57 0.91
C VAL A 209 -0.25 -2.70 1.93
N PHE A 210 0.75 -2.61 2.81
CA PHE A 210 1.10 -3.63 3.77
C PHE A 210 0.57 -3.28 5.16
N ALA A 211 -0.54 -3.89 5.54
CA ALA A 211 -1.23 -3.72 6.82
C ALA A 211 -1.27 -5.05 7.58
N ASP A 212 -1.83 -5.05 8.76
CA ASP A 212 -2.05 -6.24 9.58
C ASP A 212 -3.52 -6.37 10.02
N GLY A 213 -3.90 -7.54 10.53
CA GLY A 213 -5.27 -7.85 10.91
C GLY A 213 -5.86 -6.93 11.98
N LEU A 214 -5.04 -6.39 12.89
CA LEU A 214 -5.52 -5.43 13.89
C LEU A 214 -5.79 -4.08 13.23
N GLN A 215 -4.86 -3.60 12.41
CA GLN A 215 -5.02 -2.36 11.63
C GLN A 215 -6.27 -2.42 10.75
N GLY A 216 -6.48 -3.52 10.02
CA GLY A 216 -7.63 -3.69 9.12
C GLY A 216 -9.00 -3.60 9.83
N GLN A 217 -9.09 -4.04 11.08
CA GLN A 217 -10.33 -4.06 11.88
C GLN A 217 -10.56 -2.78 12.71
N MET A 218 -9.56 -1.92 12.88
CA MET A 218 -9.72 -0.67 13.63
C MET A 218 -10.74 0.26 12.96
N MET A 219 -11.53 0.92 13.79
CA MET A 219 -12.50 1.94 13.36
C MET A 219 -12.00 3.33 13.75
N GLU A 220 -11.87 4.21 12.79
CA GLU A 220 -11.44 5.59 13.01
C GLU A 220 -12.19 6.54 12.07
N ALA A 221 -12.12 7.85 12.36
CA ALA A 221 -12.61 8.88 11.46
C ALA A 221 -11.67 8.99 10.25
N VAL A 222 -12.24 9.03 9.06
CA VAL A 222 -11.52 9.18 7.79
C VAL A 222 -12.09 10.37 7.03
N GLU A 223 -11.24 11.32 6.71
CA GLU A 223 -11.54 12.43 5.80
C GLU A 223 -11.34 11.94 4.37
N LEU A 224 -12.37 12.10 3.55
CA LEU A 224 -12.33 11.67 2.15
C LEU A 224 -11.88 12.82 1.25
N PRO A 225 -11.13 12.52 0.16
CA PRO A 225 -10.73 13.53 -0.81
C PRO A 225 -11.93 14.23 -1.44
N ASP A 226 -11.74 15.47 -1.88
CA ASP A 226 -12.80 16.26 -2.53
C ASP A 226 -13.14 15.75 -3.95
N ALA A 227 -12.17 15.13 -4.64
CA ALA A 227 -12.33 14.66 -6.00
C ALA A 227 -11.51 13.39 -6.29
N GLU A 228 -11.96 12.62 -7.28
CA GLU A 228 -11.16 11.52 -7.85
C GLU A 228 -9.88 12.07 -8.49
N LEU A 229 -8.82 11.24 -8.48
CA LEU A 229 -7.60 11.54 -9.21
C LEU A 229 -7.87 11.62 -10.73
N PRO A 230 -7.15 12.49 -11.44
CA PRO A 230 -7.20 12.50 -12.90
C PRO A 230 -6.73 11.15 -13.45
N ARG A 231 -7.46 10.67 -14.47
CA ARG A 231 -7.13 9.38 -15.08
C ARG A 231 -5.81 9.49 -15.86
N PRO A 232 -4.84 8.58 -15.60
CA PRO A 232 -3.60 8.55 -16.38
C PRO A 232 -3.86 8.07 -17.81
N ASP A 233 -3.06 8.57 -18.75
CA ASP A 233 -3.04 8.07 -20.13
C ASP A 233 -2.02 6.93 -20.23
N PHE A 234 -2.48 5.77 -20.71
CA PHE A 234 -1.69 4.57 -20.88
C PHE A 234 -1.50 4.20 -22.36
N SER A 235 -1.91 5.07 -23.30
CA SER A 235 -1.88 4.81 -24.74
C SER A 235 -0.48 4.53 -25.29
N GLU A 236 0.57 5.03 -24.62
CA GLU A 236 1.96 4.82 -25.05
C GLU A 236 2.40 3.35 -24.98
N TRP A 237 1.89 2.57 -24.02
CA TRP A 237 2.37 1.21 -23.76
C TRP A 237 1.26 0.16 -23.62
N ALA A 238 0.04 0.54 -23.25
CA ALA A 238 -1.04 -0.42 -22.99
C ALA A 238 -1.63 -0.96 -24.30
N ALA A 239 -2.00 -2.25 -24.27
CA ALA A 239 -2.65 -2.94 -25.40
C ALA A 239 -4.18 -2.73 -25.30
N GLN A 240 -4.67 -1.55 -25.68
CA GLN A 240 -6.07 -1.14 -25.47
C GLN A 240 -7.04 -1.65 -26.54
N GLY A 241 -6.54 -2.37 -27.56
CA GLY A 241 -7.38 -2.88 -28.66
C GLY A 241 -7.76 -1.84 -29.72
N GLU A 242 -7.28 -0.61 -29.61
CA GLU A 242 -7.52 0.47 -30.55
C GLU A 242 -6.43 0.51 -31.66
N PRO A 243 -6.73 1.08 -32.86
CA PRO A 243 -5.74 1.20 -33.91
C PRO A 243 -4.45 1.92 -33.52
N ALA A 244 -4.54 2.94 -32.63
CA ALA A 244 -3.41 3.71 -32.14
C ALA A 244 -2.45 2.88 -31.27
N THR A 245 -2.98 1.93 -30.49
CA THR A 245 -2.21 1.10 -29.53
C THR A 245 -1.89 -0.30 -30.06
N ARG A 246 -2.25 -0.62 -31.32
CA ARG A 246 -2.09 -1.97 -31.89
C ARG A 246 -0.64 -2.48 -31.97
N ARG A 247 0.36 -1.60 -31.83
CA ARG A 247 1.79 -1.95 -31.82
C ARG A 247 2.34 -2.15 -30.42
N ASN A 248 1.58 -1.80 -29.41
CA ASN A 248 2.00 -1.96 -28.03
C ASN A 248 2.07 -3.45 -27.68
N LEU A 249 3.17 -3.86 -27.08
CA LEU A 249 3.43 -5.23 -26.71
C LEU A 249 3.68 -5.32 -25.21
N VAL A 250 2.75 -5.97 -24.51
CA VAL A 250 2.88 -6.29 -23.08
C VAL A 250 3.43 -7.70 -22.94
N LYS A 251 4.66 -7.83 -22.45
CA LYS A 251 5.33 -9.13 -22.28
C LYS A 251 6.28 -9.11 -21.09
N SER A 252 6.57 -10.27 -20.50
CA SER A 252 7.60 -10.48 -19.48
C SER A 252 8.60 -11.59 -19.88
N ILE A 253 8.55 -12.06 -21.13
CA ILE A 253 9.45 -13.10 -21.63
C ILE A 253 10.47 -12.52 -22.63
N PHE A 254 11.73 -12.90 -22.47
CA PHE A 254 12.83 -12.61 -23.39
C PHE A 254 13.55 -13.93 -23.70
N LEU A 255 13.63 -14.29 -24.97
CA LEU A 255 14.31 -15.52 -25.42
C LEU A 255 15.81 -15.30 -25.61
N ASP A 256 16.24 -14.06 -25.82
CA ASP A 256 17.63 -13.68 -25.90
C ASP A 256 18.14 -13.22 -24.53
N ALA A 257 19.20 -13.87 -24.04
CA ALA A 257 19.79 -13.60 -22.72
C ALA A 257 20.35 -12.17 -22.62
N ALA A 258 20.99 -11.65 -23.68
CA ALA A 258 21.53 -10.29 -23.69
C ALA A 258 20.42 -9.24 -23.64
N ALA A 259 19.30 -9.46 -24.34
CA ALA A 259 18.15 -8.58 -24.26
C ALA A 259 17.50 -8.61 -22.86
N GLN A 260 17.46 -9.77 -22.20
CA GLN A 260 16.97 -9.90 -20.82
C GLN A 260 17.89 -9.15 -19.83
N GLU A 261 19.22 -9.22 -20.02
CA GLU A 261 20.17 -8.50 -19.17
C GLU A 261 19.98 -6.99 -19.27
N VAL A 262 19.92 -6.44 -20.49
CA VAL A 262 19.66 -5.01 -20.72
C VAL A 262 18.35 -4.55 -20.10
N PHE A 263 17.30 -5.37 -20.19
CA PHE A 263 16.02 -5.06 -19.55
C PHE A 263 16.12 -5.09 -18.01
N ASN A 264 16.84 -6.05 -17.42
CA ASN A 264 17.07 -6.08 -15.98
C ASN A 264 17.87 -4.86 -15.50
N GLU A 265 18.88 -4.41 -16.25
CA GLU A 265 19.59 -3.16 -15.95
C GLU A 265 18.67 -1.93 -15.98
N HIS A 266 17.76 -1.86 -16.95
CA HIS A 266 16.73 -0.83 -16.98
C HIS A 266 15.86 -0.87 -15.72
N LEU A 267 15.39 -2.04 -15.29
CA LEU A 267 14.61 -2.20 -14.07
C LEU A 267 15.40 -1.77 -12.83
N GLN A 268 16.69 -2.13 -12.71
CA GLN A 268 17.51 -1.73 -11.56
C GLN A 268 17.68 -0.22 -11.48
N ARG A 269 17.96 0.47 -12.60
CA ARG A 269 18.02 1.95 -12.63
C ARG A 269 16.69 2.57 -12.18
N LYS A 270 15.56 2.06 -12.69
CA LYS A 270 14.22 2.49 -12.25
C LYS A 270 14.02 2.34 -10.74
N TYR A 271 14.47 1.23 -10.14
CA TYR A 271 14.35 1.00 -8.69
C TYR A 271 15.30 1.87 -7.87
N GLU A 272 16.46 2.23 -8.39
CA GLU A 272 17.35 3.22 -7.78
C GLU A 272 16.69 4.61 -7.77
N ASP A 273 16.11 5.02 -8.89
CA ASP A 273 15.38 6.30 -8.99
C ASP A 273 14.13 6.34 -8.07
N MET A 274 13.48 5.20 -7.89
CA MET A 274 12.32 5.04 -7.00
C MET A 274 12.66 5.40 -5.54
N ALA A 275 13.93 5.32 -5.13
CA ALA A 275 14.38 5.70 -3.79
C ALA A 275 14.10 7.17 -3.45
N ALA A 276 13.94 8.06 -4.44
CA ALA A 276 13.56 9.45 -4.23
C ALA A 276 12.15 9.63 -3.63
N ASP A 277 11.27 8.64 -3.80
CA ASP A 277 9.93 8.63 -3.21
C ASP A 277 9.86 7.94 -1.83
N ALA A 278 11.00 7.61 -1.23
CA ALA A 278 11.03 7.00 0.10
C ALA A 278 10.51 7.96 1.18
N MET A 279 9.58 7.48 2.00
CA MET A 279 8.88 8.28 3.01
C MET A 279 9.10 7.73 4.41
N ALA A 280 9.25 8.63 5.38
CA ALA A 280 9.31 8.30 6.80
C ALA A 280 8.83 9.49 7.64
N GLU A 281 8.52 9.24 8.89
CA GLU A 281 8.32 10.26 9.91
C GLU A 281 9.20 10.02 11.13
N THR A 282 9.47 11.09 11.87
CA THR A 282 10.15 11.03 13.16
C THR A 282 9.30 11.72 14.21
N TYR A 283 9.29 11.15 15.40
CA TYR A 283 8.56 11.71 16.54
C TYR A 283 9.49 11.79 17.75
N LEU A 284 9.61 12.98 18.36
CA LEU A 284 10.48 13.24 19.52
C LEU A 284 11.94 12.77 19.32
N ALA A 285 12.46 12.81 18.08
CA ALA A 285 13.76 12.23 17.76
C ALA A 285 14.95 13.19 17.96
N ALA A 286 14.74 14.51 18.05
CA ALA A 286 15.81 15.50 17.98
C ALA A 286 16.86 15.32 19.10
N ASP A 287 16.44 15.12 20.34
CA ASP A 287 17.29 14.97 21.53
C ASP A 287 17.30 13.54 22.10
N ALA A 288 16.84 12.56 21.32
CA ALA A 288 16.69 11.18 21.77
C ALA A 288 18.05 10.49 21.98
N GLU A 289 18.16 9.69 23.04
CA GLU A 289 19.25 8.75 23.31
C GLU A 289 18.94 7.36 22.78
N LEU A 290 17.63 7.02 22.68
CA LEU A 290 17.11 5.80 22.12
C LEU A 290 16.12 6.15 21.00
N ILE A 291 16.29 5.57 19.83
CA ILE A 291 15.31 5.61 18.73
C ILE A 291 14.58 4.26 18.65
N ILE A 292 13.26 4.29 18.76
CA ILE A 292 12.42 3.14 18.48
C ILE A 292 12.05 3.17 17.00
N VAL A 293 12.37 2.11 16.27
CA VAL A 293 12.05 1.96 14.83
C VAL A 293 10.90 0.97 14.70
N ALA A 294 9.79 1.40 14.11
CA ALA A 294 8.60 0.56 13.97
C ALA A 294 7.71 1.05 12.82
N PHE A 295 6.92 0.18 12.22
CA PHE A 295 5.94 0.52 11.18
C PHE A 295 4.55 -0.04 11.50
N GLY A 296 3.54 0.36 10.73
CA GLY A 296 2.18 -0.14 10.88
C GLY A 296 1.65 0.03 12.31
N ILE A 297 0.92 -0.96 12.81
CA ILE A 297 0.35 -0.94 14.17
C ILE A 297 1.44 -0.86 15.26
N ALA A 298 2.61 -1.49 15.04
CA ALA A 298 3.72 -1.44 15.98
C ALA A 298 4.25 -0.02 16.18
N SER A 299 4.14 0.88 15.20
CA SER A 299 4.53 2.28 15.34
C SER A 299 3.65 3.07 16.33
N ARG A 300 2.39 2.68 16.49
CA ARG A 300 1.49 3.27 17.51
C ARG A 300 1.94 2.88 18.92
N VAL A 301 2.35 1.63 19.11
CA VAL A 301 2.95 1.15 20.36
C VAL A 301 4.26 1.91 20.63
N ALA A 302 5.11 2.08 19.61
CA ALA A 302 6.37 2.83 19.71
C ALA A 302 6.14 4.28 20.17
N ARG A 303 5.14 4.96 19.60
CA ARG A 303 4.80 6.35 19.96
C ARG A 303 4.37 6.48 21.42
N THR A 304 3.42 5.66 21.85
CA THR A 304 2.95 5.64 23.26
C THR A 304 4.08 5.26 24.23
N THR A 305 4.96 4.34 23.81
CA THR A 305 6.15 3.95 24.59
C THR A 305 7.11 5.13 24.76
N ALA A 306 7.42 5.86 23.69
CA ALA A 306 8.30 7.04 23.73
C ALA A 306 7.73 8.12 24.67
N GLU A 307 6.43 8.43 24.56
CA GLU A 307 5.76 9.37 25.45
C GLU A 307 5.80 8.93 26.92
N THR A 308 5.59 7.64 27.19
CA THR A 308 5.61 7.08 28.54
C THR A 308 7.00 7.13 29.15
N LEU A 309 8.04 6.83 28.38
CA LEU A 309 9.44 6.93 28.83
C LEU A 309 9.87 8.38 29.05
N ARG A 310 9.45 9.31 28.17
CA ARG A 310 9.72 10.74 28.33
C ARG A 310 9.09 11.34 29.58
N ARG A 311 7.88 10.94 29.95
CA ARG A 311 7.26 11.33 31.23
C ARG A 311 8.09 10.87 32.44
N LYS A 312 8.97 9.87 32.28
CA LYS A 312 9.92 9.39 33.29
C LYS A 312 11.32 10.01 33.14
N GLY A 313 11.47 11.06 32.32
CA GLY A 313 12.73 11.77 32.10
C GLY A 313 13.72 11.09 31.15
N LEU A 314 13.30 10.05 30.43
CA LEU A 314 14.14 9.31 29.49
C LEU A 314 13.95 9.85 28.06
N LYS A 315 15.04 10.16 27.37
CA LYS A 315 15.02 10.76 26.04
C LYS A 315 14.86 9.70 24.95
N VAL A 316 13.63 9.40 24.61
CA VAL A 316 13.25 8.39 23.61
C VAL A 316 12.52 9.07 22.45
N GLY A 317 12.86 8.68 21.23
CA GLY A 317 12.19 9.12 20.00
C GLY A 317 11.76 7.92 19.16
N VAL A 318 11.00 8.20 18.12
CA VAL A 318 10.51 7.18 17.16
C VAL A 318 10.95 7.56 15.76
N PHE A 319 11.38 6.57 15.00
CA PHE A 319 11.49 6.61 13.55
C PHE A 319 10.50 5.61 12.96
N ARG A 320 9.62 6.07 12.08
CA ARG A 320 8.65 5.25 11.37
C ARG A 320 8.92 5.31 9.88
N PRO A 321 9.39 4.23 9.23
CA PRO A 321 9.31 4.15 7.79
C PRO A 321 7.85 4.06 7.36
N ILE A 322 7.44 4.93 6.44
CA ILE A 322 6.12 4.89 5.77
C ILE A 322 6.22 3.99 4.55
N THR A 323 7.29 4.15 3.75
CA THR A 323 7.65 3.17 2.73
C THR A 323 8.58 2.12 3.32
N LEU A 324 8.29 0.86 3.07
CA LEU A 324 9.16 -0.27 3.41
C LEU A 324 10.07 -0.63 2.24
N ASN A 325 9.60 -0.39 1.02
CA ASN A 325 10.40 -0.40 -0.21
C ASN A 325 9.84 0.69 -1.17
N PRO A 326 10.66 1.66 -1.60
CA PRO A 326 12.06 1.90 -1.21
C PRO A 326 12.17 2.28 0.28
N PHE A 327 13.19 1.74 0.94
CA PHE A 327 13.42 2.04 2.36
C PHE A 327 14.03 3.43 2.53
N PRO A 328 13.55 4.28 3.47
CA PRO A 328 14.05 5.66 3.71
C PRO A 328 15.40 5.67 4.46
N ARG A 329 16.44 5.08 3.84
CA ARG A 329 17.75 4.80 4.43
C ARG A 329 18.44 6.02 5.00
N GLU A 330 18.52 7.09 4.23
CA GLU A 330 19.25 8.30 4.63
C GLU A 330 18.56 8.99 5.83
N ARG A 331 17.23 8.95 5.86
CA ARG A 331 16.44 9.48 6.98
C ARG A 331 16.60 8.62 8.24
N LEU A 332 16.67 7.29 8.09
CA LEU A 332 16.97 6.38 9.20
C LEU A 332 18.37 6.65 9.74
N ALA A 333 19.38 6.76 8.87
CA ALA A 333 20.76 7.04 9.26
C ALA A 333 20.88 8.36 10.04
N ALA A 334 20.23 9.41 9.58
CA ALA A 334 20.22 10.70 10.29
C ALA A 334 19.57 10.59 11.68
N ALA A 335 18.50 9.79 11.81
CA ALA A 335 17.83 9.59 13.10
C ALA A 335 18.62 8.67 14.05
N ALA A 336 19.40 7.73 13.53
CA ALA A 336 20.06 6.66 14.28
C ALA A 336 21.49 7.00 14.75
N LYS A 337 22.18 7.91 14.04
CA LYS A 337 23.61 8.20 14.24
C LYS A 337 23.94 8.55 15.68
N GLY A 338 24.83 7.75 16.31
CA GLY A 338 25.30 7.93 17.68
C GLY A 338 24.24 7.58 18.74
N ARG A 339 23.19 6.87 18.40
CA ARG A 339 22.06 6.56 19.28
C ARG A 339 21.87 5.05 19.45
N LYS A 340 21.25 4.66 20.54
CA LYS A 340 20.74 3.30 20.74
C LYS A 340 19.51 3.09 19.87
N ILE A 341 19.32 1.88 19.37
CA ILE A 341 18.22 1.57 18.44
C ILE A 341 17.46 0.34 18.96
N MET A 342 16.14 0.42 18.95
CA MET A 342 15.25 -0.68 19.27
C MET A 342 14.19 -0.80 18.19
N THR A 343 13.99 -1.99 17.62
CA THR A 343 12.82 -2.27 16.77
C THR A 343 11.66 -2.80 17.60
N ILE A 344 10.44 -2.47 17.18
CA ILE A 344 9.20 -3.12 17.63
C ILE A 344 8.52 -3.68 16.39
N GLU A 345 8.26 -4.98 16.40
CA GLU A 345 7.73 -5.70 15.25
C GLU A 345 6.84 -6.89 15.65
N LEU A 346 5.99 -7.34 14.73
CA LEU A 346 5.10 -8.48 14.91
C LEU A 346 5.54 -9.63 13.98
N ASP A 347 6.82 -9.96 14.02
CA ASP A 347 7.44 -11.05 13.27
C ASP A 347 8.71 -11.56 14.00
N ALA A 348 9.49 -12.41 13.37
CA ALA A 348 10.68 -13.04 13.96
C ALA A 348 11.99 -12.29 13.67
N GLY A 349 11.95 -11.00 13.37
CA GLY A 349 13.14 -10.18 13.12
C GLY A 349 13.36 -9.79 11.66
N GLN A 350 12.41 -10.05 10.77
CA GLN A 350 12.53 -9.69 9.35
C GLN A 350 12.72 -8.18 9.17
N PHE A 351 11.95 -7.38 9.91
CA PHE A 351 12.10 -5.92 9.89
C PHE A 351 13.40 -5.46 10.55
N ALA A 352 13.77 -6.02 11.71
CA ALA A 352 15.03 -5.69 12.39
C ALA A 352 16.24 -5.95 11.48
N ASP A 353 16.23 -7.04 10.71
CA ASP A 353 17.31 -7.38 9.77
C ASP A 353 17.39 -6.36 8.63
N ASP A 354 16.26 -5.86 8.14
CA ASP A 354 16.26 -4.81 7.13
C ASP A 354 16.72 -3.45 7.69
N VAL A 355 16.36 -3.13 8.93
CA VAL A 355 16.90 -1.96 9.65
C VAL A 355 18.41 -2.05 9.78
N ARG A 356 18.95 -3.21 10.20
CA ARG A 356 20.39 -3.47 10.27
C ARG A 356 21.08 -3.31 8.91
N LEU A 357 20.51 -3.92 7.87
CA LEU A 357 21.03 -3.82 6.51
C LEU A 357 21.10 -2.36 6.02
N ASN A 358 20.05 -1.58 6.25
CA ASN A 358 20.00 -0.19 5.81
C ASN A 358 20.95 0.71 6.60
N LEU A 359 21.13 0.49 7.90
CA LEU A 359 22.15 1.18 8.71
C LEU A 359 23.57 0.84 8.24
N ALA A 360 23.86 -0.43 7.99
CA ALA A 360 25.16 -0.88 7.47
C ALA A 360 25.47 -0.25 6.10
N LYS A 361 24.49 -0.24 5.18
CA LYS A 361 24.62 0.39 3.86
C LYS A 361 24.80 1.92 3.93
N ALA A 362 24.32 2.55 5.02
CA ALA A 362 24.54 3.97 5.29
C ALA A 362 25.86 4.27 6.02
N GLY A 363 26.72 3.28 6.24
CA GLY A 363 28.02 3.42 6.93
C GLY A 363 27.93 3.45 8.45
N LEU A 364 26.79 3.09 9.04
CA LEU A 364 26.54 3.04 10.48
C LEU A 364 26.68 1.60 11.03
N GLY A 365 27.85 0.98 10.84
CA GLY A 365 28.10 -0.40 11.22
C GLY A 365 27.99 -0.67 12.72
N ALA A 366 28.38 0.26 13.57
CA ALA A 366 28.28 0.13 15.02
C ALA A 366 26.82 0.14 15.47
N GLU A 367 26.00 1.06 14.97
CA GLU A 367 24.56 1.15 15.22
C GLU A 367 23.84 -0.08 14.68
N SER A 368 24.20 -0.54 13.46
CA SER A 368 23.67 -1.76 12.84
C SER A 368 23.87 -2.98 13.72
N ALA A 369 25.09 -3.20 14.25
CA ALA A 369 25.43 -4.34 15.09
C ALA A 369 24.67 -4.32 16.45
N ASN A 370 24.24 -3.15 16.91
CA ASN A 370 23.63 -2.96 18.21
C ASN A 370 22.12 -2.69 18.17
N VAL A 371 21.43 -3.03 17.07
CA VAL A 371 19.97 -2.96 17.00
C VAL A 371 19.35 -4.02 17.92
N MET A 372 18.70 -3.55 18.97
CA MET A 372 17.93 -4.38 19.89
C MET A 372 16.53 -4.61 19.30
N MET A 373 15.93 -5.76 19.56
CA MET A 373 14.62 -6.10 19.05
C MET A 373 13.67 -6.51 20.17
N ILE A 374 12.43 -6.01 20.11
CA ILE A 374 11.30 -6.57 20.84
C ILE A 374 10.22 -6.97 19.86
N HIS A 375 9.73 -8.19 19.98
CA HIS A 375 8.80 -8.77 19.03
C HIS A 375 7.78 -9.71 19.65
N ARG A 376 6.72 -9.95 18.91
CA ARG A 376 5.73 -11.01 19.16
C ARG A 376 5.40 -11.69 17.84
N MET A 377 4.91 -12.92 17.93
CA MET A 377 4.51 -13.76 16.79
C MET A 377 3.21 -14.49 17.10
N GLY A 378 2.64 -15.15 16.10
CA GLY A 378 1.49 -16.03 16.25
C GLY A 378 0.20 -15.29 16.61
N GLY A 379 0.08 -14.03 16.20
CA GLY A 379 -1.11 -13.20 16.46
C GLY A 379 -1.06 -12.42 17.77
N GLN A 380 0.07 -12.44 18.47
CA GLN A 380 0.28 -11.64 19.68
C GLN A 380 0.86 -10.27 19.31
N VAL A 381 0.45 -9.25 20.07
CA VAL A 381 0.92 -7.86 19.86
C VAL A 381 1.87 -7.48 20.99
N VAL A 382 2.95 -6.76 20.65
CA VAL A 382 3.83 -6.15 21.65
C VAL A 382 3.05 -5.10 22.43
N THR A 383 3.05 -5.21 23.75
CA THR A 383 2.37 -4.24 24.61
C THR A 383 3.25 -3.03 24.90
N VAL A 384 2.63 -1.89 25.24
CA VAL A 384 3.36 -0.69 25.70
C VAL A 384 4.23 -1.00 26.93
N ASP A 385 3.73 -1.82 27.85
CA ASP A 385 4.48 -2.20 29.06
C ASP A 385 5.73 -3.03 28.74
N ASP A 386 5.63 -3.99 27.80
CA ASP A 386 6.79 -4.75 27.32
C ASP A 386 7.83 -3.81 26.69
N ALA A 387 7.39 -2.91 25.85
CA ALA A 387 8.27 -1.95 25.16
C ALA A 387 8.90 -0.93 26.14
N VAL A 388 8.17 -0.48 27.15
CA VAL A 388 8.69 0.39 28.23
C VAL A 388 9.75 -0.33 29.05
N LYS A 389 9.55 -1.61 29.42
CA LYS A 389 10.56 -2.41 30.14
C LYS A 389 11.83 -2.55 29.31
N ALA A 390 11.70 -2.92 28.02
CA ALA A 390 12.85 -3.05 27.12
C ALA A 390 13.60 -1.72 26.94
N GLY A 391 12.89 -0.62 26.72
CA GLY A 391 13.49 0.71 26.58
C GLY A 391 14.28 1.16 27.84
N LYS A 392 13.77 0.88 29.04
CA LYS A 392 14.50 1.13 30.29
C LYS A 392 15.76 0.31 30.38
N MET A 393 15.69 -0.99 30.12
CA MET A 393 16.84 -1.89 30.13
C MET A 393 17.93 -1.43 29.17
N ILE A 394 17.57 -1.04 27.95
CA ILE A 394 18.50 -0.53 26.95
C ILE A 394 19.17 0.76 27.44
N LEU A 395 18.46 1.62 28.15
CA LEU A 395 18.99 2.88 28.70
C LEU A 395 19.74 2.69 30.02
N GLY A 396 19.78 1.49 30.60
CA GLY A 396 20.45 1.18 31.87
C GLY A 396 19.68 1.72 33.08
N LYS A 397 18.35 1.71 33.05
CA LYS A 397 17.45 2.28 34.09
C LYS A 397 16.48 1.24 34.64
#